data_7828d7948fcdefd7eb8ee7988128095c
#
_entry.id   7828d7948fcdefd7eb8ee7988128095c
#
_cell.length_a   1.000
_cell.length_b   1.000
_cell.length_c   1.000
_cell.angle_alpha   90.00
_cell.angle_beta   90.00
_cell.angle_gamma   90.00
#
_symmetry.space_group_name_H-M   'P 1'
#
loop_
_entity.id
_entity.type
_entity.pdbx_description
1 polymer ?
#
loop_
_entity_poly.entity_id
_entity_poly.type
_entity_poly.pdbx_seq_one_letter_code
_entity_poly.pdbx_strand_id
1 'polypeptide(L)'
;PNINHFATQGATGGPVSTANADLIREISSYTGAFPADRSGALSSVLDFRLRDGDPVKQTFKATLGASEVSLSGSGHMSERTTYLFSVRQSYLQLLFKLLGLPFLPNFIDGQLKIKTRLSESDELIFLGLTGTDNMRLNTDEKGEEAEYLLSYLPRIRQETFTLGASWRHYAGRHVQTVTASHNYLNNRNTKYLRNDDSSEDRLTLRLRSVEQKTTLKAENRSYLGRWTLREGVELNYMQYTNATFQRLFREEAVLSDYRTGLGIVGWGLFAGADYTSADRRLTLSAGLRTDGCDYSPRMQQFWRRLSPRASASYALSDAWSVSASAGIYYQLPPYTALGFKDASGTLVNRGLDYQRVVETSAGFDWRLRDRLIVSVEGFCKFYDRMPLSVDHGIPLACEGNDYGTVGAEALVPTAEGRAYGVEALAKWQIAGKVDLVGSVTLFRSEYRSDRRARYIPSAWDNRFVVNLSGTYDLPRAWSVGAKLSGVGGAPYTPYDVEKSSLVEAWDAQGRPYLDYARYNSRRLDAFFQLDVRVDKIFYFRRCMLGIYLDLQNVTASKLRQPDVLMSTGVVANPSAPASEQRYVM
;
A
#
# COMPACT_ATOMS: atom_id res chain seq x y z
N PRO A 1 6.89 -0.38 -7.45
CA PRO A 1 7.18 -1.67 -6.84
C PRO A 1 6.27 -1.90 -5.64
N ASN A 2 5.97 -3.16 -5.33
CA ASN A 2 5.44 -3.50 -4.03
C ASN A 2 6.59 -3.44 -3.01
N ILE A 3 6.39 -2.68 -1.94
CA ILE A 3 7.38 -2.48 -0.88
C ILE A 3 6.88 -3.03 0.47
N ASN A 4 5.92 -3.94 0.45
CA ASN A 4 5.34 -4.52 1.65
C ASN A 4 5.45 -6.03 1.65
N HIS A 5 5.71 -6.61 2.82
CA HIS A 5 5.57 -8.01 3.10
C HIS A 5 4.09 -8.41 3.20
N PHE A 6 3.75 -9.64 2.85
CA PHE A 6 2.39 -10.20 2.87
C PHE A 6 1.39 -9.34 2.09
N ALA A 7 1.82 -8.81 0.95
CA ALA A 7 0.97 -7.97 0.12
C ALA A 7 -0.14 -8.79 -0.54
N THR A 8 -1.35 -8.23 -0.55
CA THR A 8 -2.49 -8.85 -1.21
C THR A 8 -2.46 -8.59 -2.71
N GLN A 9 -2.80 -9.61 -3.50
CA GLN A 9 -2.91 -9.51 -4.94
C GLN A 9 -4.02 -8.52 -5.35
N GLY A 10 -3.70 -7.64 -6.29
CA GLY A 10 -4.63 -6.58 -6.74
C GLY A 10 -4.69 -5.35 -5.82
N ALA A 11 -3.94 -5.34 -4.71
CA ALA A 11 -3.81 -4.24 -3.78
C ALA A 11 -2.35 -3.82 -3.60
N THR A 12 -2.12 -2.69 -2.93
CA THR A 12 -0.78 -2.14 -2.67
C THR A 12 -0.40 -2.16 -1.19
N GLY A 13 -1.28 -2.63 -0.32
CA GLY A 13 -1.07 -2.70 1.12
C GLY A 13 -0.29 -3.93 1.57
N GLY A 14 0.15 -3.91 2.82
CA GLY A 14 0.79 -5.01 3.53
C GLY A 14 1.19 -4.56 4.93
N PRO A 15 1.27 -5.49 5.91
CA PRO A 15 1.43 -5.12 7.32
C PRO A 15 2.83 -4.60 7.68
N VAL A 16 3.86 -4.97 6.92
CA VAL A 16 5.26 -4.62 7.21
C VAL A 16 5.95 -4.14 5.94
N SER A 17 6.67 -3.02 6.02
CA SER A 17 7.44 -2.51 4.88
C SER A 17 8.75 -3.28 4.71
N THR A 18 9.12 -3.55 3.45
CA THR A 18 10.45 -4.04 3.07
C THR A 18 11.50 -2.92 3.09
N ALA A 19 11.09 -1.66 3.14
CA ALA A 19 12.01 -0.52 3.18
C ALA A 19 12.58 -0.34 4.59
N ASN A 20 13.90 -0.49 4.73
CA ASN A 20 14.58 -0.23 5.99
C ASN A 20 14.72 1.28 6.22
N ALA A 21 14.10 1.80 7.30
CA ALA A 21 14.12 3.21 7.66
C ALA A 21 15.53 3.78 7.88
N ASP A 22 16.48 2.96 8.34
CA ASP A 22 17.87 3.36 8.54
C ASP A 22 18.57 3.78 7.26
N LEU A 23 18.12 3.32 6.10
CA LEU A 23 18.68 3.62 4.78
C LEU A 23 18.04 4.83 4.12
N ILE A 24 16.92 5.31 4.64
CA ILE A 24 16.17 6.41 4.06
C ILE A 24 16.81 7.74 4.44
N ARG A 25 17.03 8.60 3.46
CA ARG A 25 17.46 9.98 3.64
C ARG A 25 16.29 10.94 3.76
N GLU A 26 15.29 10.75 2.91
CA GLU A 26 14.18 11.67 2.75
C GLU A 26 12.94 10.91 2.26
N ILE A 27 11.80 11.28 2.79
CA ILE A 27 10.49 10.83 2.30
C ILE A 27 9.74 12.09 1.88
N SER A 28 9.43 12.19 0.57
CA SER A 28 8.54 13.22 0.05
C SER A 28 7.15 12.62 -0.11
N SER A 29 6.18 13.19 0.59
CA SER A 29 4.78 12.82 0.48
C SER A 29 4.04 13.86 -0.36
N TYR A 30 3.42 13.40 -1.43
CA TYR A 30 2.53 14.22 -2.24
C TYR A 30 1.11 13.71 -1.97
N THR A 31 0.31 14.47 -1.25
CA THR A 31 -1.11 14.17 -0.94
C THR A 31 -2.04 14.65 -2.05
N GLY A 32 -1.51 15.44 -2.97
CA GLY A 32 -2.11 15.95 -4.20
C GLY A 32 -1.03 16.59 -5.05
N ALA A 33 -1.38 17.12 -6.24
CA ALA A 33 -0.50 17.87 -7.14
C ALA A 33 0.89 17.25 -7.39
N PHE A 34 1.00 15.93 -7.36
CA PHE A 34 2.29 15.30 -7.64
C PHE A 34 2.72 15.57 -9.09
N PRO A 35 4.04 15.76 -9.33
CA PRO A 35 4.58 16.17 -10.63
C PRO A 35 4.21 15.23 -11.78
N ALA A 36 4.23 15.73 -13.01
CA ALA A 36 3.85 14.98 -14.21
C ALA A 36 4.76 13.77 -14.50
N ASP A 37 5.98 13.75 -13.97
CA ASP A 37 6.92 12.62 -14.06
C ASP A 37 6.53 11.43 -13.15
N ARG A 38 5.47 11.55 -12.34
CA ARG A 38 4.89 10.49 -11.53
C ARG A 38 3.58 9.99 -12.14
N SER A 39 3.39 8.66 -12.16
CA SER A 39 2.24 7.98 -12.78
C SER A 39 1.68 6.87 -11.89
N GLY A 40 0.54 6.32 -12.30
CA GLY A 40 -0.03 5.11 -11.71
C GLY A 40 -0.57 5.28 -10.30
N ALA A 41 -0.92 6.49 -9.90
CA ALA A 41 -1.54 6.81 -8.62
C ALA A 41 -2.75 7.74 -8.83
N LEU A 42 -3.77 7.60 -7.97
CA LEU A 42 -4.99 8.44 -8.00
C LEU A 42 -5.01 9.46 -6.86
N SER A 43 -4.34 9.21 -5.74
CA SER A 43 -4.54 10.02 -4.53
C SER A 43 -3.25 10.60 -3.97
N SER A 44 -2.19 9.78 -3.88
CA SER A 44 -0.94 10.22 -3.28
C SER A 44 0.25 9.44 -3.82
N VAL A 45 1.43 10.03 -3.69
CA VAL A 45 2.72 9.41 -4.02
C VAL A 45 3.68 9.60 -2.87
N LEU A 46 4.33 8.51 -2.44
CA LEU A 46 5.45 8.55 -1.50
C LEU A 46 6.75 8.31 -2.28
N ASP A 47 7.64 9.27 -2.25
CA ASP A 47 8.97 9.20 -2.89
C ASP A 47 10.02 8.97 -1.81
N PHE A 48 10.60 7.76 -1.77
CA PHE A 48 11.63 7.39 -0.82
C PHE A 48 13.00 7.59 -1.45
N ARG A 49 13.80 8.48 -0.87
CA ARG A 49 15.18 8.68 -1.28
C ARG A 49 16.11 8.01 -0.29
N LEU A 50 16.84 6.99 -0.74
CA LEU A 50 17.86 6.34 0.06
C LEU A 50 19.10 7.22 0.16
N ARG A 51 19.80 7.13 1.30
CA ARG A 51 21.12 7.73 1.47
C ARG A 51 22.10 7.18 0.43
N ASP A 52 23.17 7.91 0.16
CA ASP A 52 24.32 7.36 -0.55
C ASP A 52 25.25 6.67 0.46
N GLY A 53 26.08 5.76 0.00
CA GLY A 53 27.14 5.19 0.81
C GLY A 53 28.14 6.27 1.24
N ASP A 54 28.79 6.10 2.40
CA ASP A 54 29.80 7.03 2.89
C ASP A 54 31.08 6.90 2.05
N PRO A 55 31.56 8.00 1.43
CA PRO A 55 32.76 7.95 0.59
C PRO A 55 34.08 7.87 1.38
N VAL A 56 34.02 8.06 2.70
CA VAL A 56 35.22 8.15 3.56
C VAL A 56 35.30 7.02 4.57
N LYS A 57 34.15 6.60 5.12
CA LYS A 57 34.11 5.65 6.23
C LYS A 57 33.29 4.41 5.87
N GLN A 58 33.73 3.27 6.37
CA GLN A 58 32.95 2.04 6.40
C GLN A 58 32.16 2.01 7.71
N THR A 59 30.85 1.88 7.62
CA THR A 59 29.96 1.85 8.79
C THR A 59 29.05 0.63 8.70
N PHE A 60 29.00 -0.14 9.78
CA PHE A 60 28.10 -1.30 9.89
C PHE A 60 27.23 -1.15 11.14
N LYS A 61 25.97 -1.55 11.02
CA LYS A 61 25.01 -1.57 12.12
C LYS A 61 24.35 -2.94 12.15
N ALA A 62 24.50 -3.64 13.28
CA ALA A 62 23.74 -4.85 13.58
C ALA A 62 22.67 -4.52 14.61
N THR A 63 21.46 -4.99 14.39
CA THR A 63 20.33 -4.81 15.31
C THR A 63 19.76 -6.17 15.65
N LEU A 64 19.51 -6.42 16.92
CA LEU A 64 18.80 -7.58 17.44
C LEU A 64 17.59 -7.07 18.23
N GLY A 65 16.40 -7.36 17.75
CA GLY A 65 15.12 -6.98 18.37
C GLY A 65 14.34 -8.19 18.88
N ALA A 66 13.15 -7.97 19.40
CA ALA A 66 12.27 -9.05 19.85
C ALA A 66 11.67 -9.88 18.71
N SER A 67 11.58 -9.31 17.51
CA SER A 67 10.92 -9.92 16.35
C SER A 67 11.81 -10.08 15.12
N GLU A 68 12.99 -9.46 15.11
CA GLU A 68 13.87 -9.46 13.94
C GLU A 68 15.34 -9.24 14.29
N VAL A 69 16.19 -9.70 13.39
CA VAL A 69 17.61 -9.36 13.35
C VAL A 69 17.93 -8.68 12.03
N SER A 70 18.76 -7.65 12.06
CA SER A 70 19.19 -6.96 10.85
C SER A 70 20.67 -6.60 10.86
N LEU A 71 21.24 -6.57 9.65
CA LEU A 71 22.58 -6.08 9.39
C LEU A 71 22.50 -5.04 8.27
N SER A 72 23.04 -3.87 8.48
CA SER A 72 23.14 -2.85 7.45
C SER A 72 24.57 -2.28 7.39
N GLY A 73 24.95 -1.79 6.23
CA GLY A 73 26.26 -1.21 6.01
C GLY A 73 26.24 -0.10 4.98
N SER A 74 27.15 0.85 5.17
CA SER A 74 27.37 1.99 4.30
C SER A 74 28.87 2.23 4.17
N GLY A 75 29.35 2.49 2.95
CA GLY A 75 30.75 2.73 2.70
C GLY A 75 31.09 2.92 1.22
N HIS A 76 32.34 2.74 0.91
CA HIS A 76 32.88 2.86 -0.43
C HIS A 76 33.63 1.58 -0.85
N MET A 77 33.54 1.22 -2.13
CA MET A 77 34.33 0.17 -2.77
C MET A 77 35.58 0.74 -3.43
N SER A 78 35.48 2.00 -3.89
CA SER A 78 36.57 2.77 -4.48
C SER A 78 36.31 4.27 -4.27
N GLU A 79 37.23 5.13 -4.67
CA GLU A 79 37.07 6.61 -4.63
C GLU A 79 35.83 7.09 -5.42
N ARG A 80 35.38 6.31 -6.39
CA ARG A 80 34.24 6.65 -7.27
C ARG A 80 32.98 5.84 -7.00
N THR A 81 33.05 4.80 -6.17
CA THR A 81 31.94 3.86 -5.97
C THR A 81 31.61 3.73 -4.50
N THR A 82 30.37 4.06 -4.16
CA THR A 82 29.82 3.90 -2.81
C THR A 82 28.74 2.83 -2.80
N TYR A 83 28.53 2.22 -1.64
CA TYR A 83 27.48 1.22 -1.44
C TYR A 83 26.69 1.48 -0.15
N LEU A 84 25.47 1.00 -0.15
CA LEU A 84 24.58 0.96 0.98
C LEU A 84 23.79 -0.35 0.89
N PHE A 85 23.75 -1.13 1.97
CA PHE A 85 22.96 -2.36 2.00
C PHE A 85 22.26 -2.58 3.33
N SER A 86 21.25 -3.41 3.32
CA SER A 86 20.58 -3.96 4.50
C SER A 86 20.10 -5.37 4.20
N VAL A 87 20.21 -6.25 5.19
CA VAL A 87 19.56 -7.57 5.22
C VAL A 87 18.85 -7.67 6.56
N ARG A 88 17.59 -8.10 6.54
CA ARG A 88 16.76 -8.26 7.70
C ARG A 88 16.06 -9.62 7.68
N GLN A 89 16.07 -10.32 8.79
CA GLN A 89 15.38 -11.59 9.01
C GLN A 89 14.40 -11.42 10.18
N SER A 90 13.13 -11.64 9.91
CA SER A 90 12.10 -11.70 10.95
C SER A 90 12.01 -13.10 11.56
N TYR A 91 11.71 -13.16 12.83
CA TYR A 91 11.30 -14.37 13.57
C TYR A 91 10.01 -14.14 14.36
N LEU A 92 9.11 -13.36 13.80
CA LEU A 92 7.76 -13.09 14.34
C LEU A 92 7.00 -14.37 14.69
N GLN A 93 7.24 -15.47 13.97
CA GLN A 93 6.63 -16.76 14.27
C GLN A 93 6.88 -17.25 15.70
N LEU A 94 8.02 -16.91 16.32
CA LEU A 94 8.31 -17.28 17.71
C LEU A 94 7.43 -16.48 18.66
N LEU A 95 7.32 -15.17 18.45
CA LEU A 95 6.47 -14.30 19.24
C LEU A 95 5.00 -14.69 19.10
N PHE A 96 4.53 -14.95 17.89
CA PHE A 96 3.14 -15.31 17.61
C PHE A 96 2.78 -16.67 18.20
N LYS A 97 3.72 -17.63 18.19
CA LYS A 97 3.53 -18.92 18.87
C LYS A 97 3.42 -18.76 20.39
N LEU A 98 4.24 -17.87 21.00
CA LEU A 98 4.16 -17.57 22.43
C LEU A 98 2.85 -16.87 22.82
N LEU A 99 2.26 -16.11 21.91
CA LEU A 99 0.99 -15.43 22.11
C LEU A 99 -0.23 -16.30 21.79
N GLY A 100 -0.05 -17.56 21.38
CA GLY A 100 -1.15 -18.47 21.03
C GLY A 100 -1.88 -18.07 19.75
N LEU A 101 -1.20 -17.45 18.78
CA LEU A 101 -1.84 -17.06 17.53
C LEU A 101 -1.86 -18.22 16.53
N PRO A 102 -2.96 -18.39 15.74
CA PRO A 102 -3.13 -19.51 14.82
C PRO A 102 -2.31 -19.38 13.52
N PHE A 103 -1.51 -18.33 13.35
CA PHE A 103 -0.66 -18.10 12.18
C PHE A 103 0.73 -17.63 12.58
N LEU A 104 1.74 -18.09 11.84
CA LEU A 104 3.16 -17.95 12.17
C LEU A 104 3.93 -17.30 11.02
N PRO A 105 3.90 -15.96 10.89
CA PRO A 105 4.58 -15.24 9.82
C PRO A 105 6.08 -15.14 10.07
N ASN A 106 6.87 -15.26 9.02
CA ASN A 106 8.25 -14.84 8.98
C ASN A 106 8.62 -14.27 7.61
N PHE A 107 9.66 -13.46 7.57
CA PHE A 107 10.16 -12.90 6.32
C PHE A 107 11.68 -12.69 6.38
N ILE A 108 12.27 -12.63 5.20
CA ILE A 108 13.62 -12.12 4.99
C ILE A 108 13.56 -11.08 3.87
N ASP A 109 14.26 -9.96 4.06
CA ASP A 109 14.40 -8.94 3.03
C ASP A 109 15.82 -8.44 2.89
N GLY A 110 16.09 -7.85 1.74
CA GLY A 110 17.39 -7.28 1.40
C GLY A 110 17.24 -6.04 0.56
N GLN A 111 18.13 -5.08 0.80
CA GLN A 111 18.25 -3.85 0.03
C GLN A 111 19.70 -3.61 -0.32
N LEU A 112 19.94 -3.12 -1.54
CA LEU A 112 21.27 -2.77 -2.02
C LEU A 112 21.19 -1.52 -2.89
N LYS A 113 22.03 -0.54 -2.64
CA LYS A 113 22.27 0.59 -3.51
C LYS A 113 23.76 0.71 -3.79
N ILE A 114 24.12 0.76 -5.05
CA ILE A 114 25.48 1.05 -5.50
C ILE A 114 25.43 2.29 -6.36
N LYS A 115 26.29 3.27 -6.05
CA LYS A 115 26.42 4.50 -6.83
C LYS A 115 27.86 4.63 -7.28
N THR A 116 28.06 4.72 -8.61
CA THR A 116 29.38 4.85 -9.23
C THR A 116 29.42 6.10 -10.08
N ARG A 117 30.44 6.92 -9.87
CA ARG A 117 30.77 8.04 -10.74
C ARG A 117 31.63 7.50 -11.89
N LEU A 118 31.07 7.42 -13.10
CA LEU A 118 31.74 6.93 -14.29
C LEU A 118 32.72 7.98 -14.84
N SER A 119 32.30 9.25 -14.86
CA SER A 119 33.08 10.42 -15.24
C SER A 119 32.73 11.62 -14.37
N GLU A 120 33.23 12.81 -14.68
CA GLU A 120 32.80 14.06 -14.01
C GLU A 120 31.34 14.42 -14.31
N SER A 121 30.84 14.00 -15.48
CA SER A 121 29.49 14.28 -15.96
C SER A 121 28.54 13.08 -15.85
N ASP A 122 29.02 11.88 -15.51
CA ASP A 122 28.21 10.66 -15.59
C ASP A 122 28.20 9.88 -14.27
N GLU A 123 27.03 9.53 -13.81
CA GLU A 123 26.85 8.65 -12.66
C GLU A 123 25.89 7.50 -12.99
N LEU A 124 26.20 6.33 -12.47
CA LEU A 124 25.35 5.15 -12.53
C LEU A 124 24.92 4.75 -11.13
N ILE A 125 23.62 4.55 -10.96
CA ILE A 125 23.01 4.10 -9.70
C ILE A 125 22.32 2.78 -9.94
N PHE A 126 22.70 1.77 -9.19
CA PHE A 126 22.01 0.48 -9.12
C PHE A 126 21.22 0.40 -7.81
N LEU A 127 19.98 -0.10 -7.88
CA LEU A 127 19.11 -0.34 -6.74
C LEU A 127 18.51 -1.73 -6.81
N GLY A 128 18.62 -2.48 -5.72
CA GLY A 128 18.00 -3.79 -5.54
C GLY A 128 17.17 -3.82 -4.25
N LEU A 129 15.98 -4.36 -4.33
CA LEU A 129 15.08 -4.66 -3.21
C LEU A 129 14.60 -6.09 -3.39
N THR A 130 14.56 -6.88 -2.33
CA THR A 130 14.03 -8.25 -2.37
C THR A 130 13.37 -8.61 -1.05
N GLY A 131 12.38 -9.50 -1.10
CA GLY A 131 11.71 -10.03 0.07
C GLY A 131 11.14 -11.41 -0.20
N THR A 132 11.17 -12.25 0.83
CA THR A 132 10.51 -13.55 0.83
C THR A 132 9.69 -13.67 2.10
N ASP A 133 8.41 -13.97 1.95
CA ASP A 133 7.45 -14.11 3.03
C ASP A 133 7.00 -15.55 3.15
N ASN A 134 6.81 -16.02 4.38
CA ASN A 134 6.27 -17.32 4.66
C ASN A 134 5.34 -17.25 5.88
N MET A 135 4.09 -17.59 5.70
CA MET A 135 3.10 -17.72 6.78
C MET A 135 2.65 -19.17 6.89
N ARG A 136 3.02 -19.82 7.98
CA ARG A 136 2.56 -21.16 8.36
C ARG A 136 1.35 -21.04 9.29
N LEU A 137 0.58 -22.10 9.39
CA LEU A 137 -0.53 -22.20 10.34
C LEU A 137 -0.03 -22.89 11.62
N ASN A 138 -0.51 -22.42 12.77
CA ASN A 138 -0.29 -23.04 14.07
C ASN A 138 -1.51 -23.89 14.43
N THR A 139 -1.52 -25.12 13.95
CA THR A 139 -2.64 -26.06 14.12
C THR A 139 -2.73 -26.66 15.54
N ASP A 140 -1.77 -26.35 16.41
CA ASP A 140 -1.77 -26.79 17.81
C ASP A 140 -2.69 -25.91 18.68
N GLU A 141 -2.98 -24.69 18.24
CA GLU A 141 -3.88 -23.78 18.96
C GLU A 141 -5.32 -24.24 18.86
N LYS A 142 -5.99 -24.13 20.00
CA LYS A 142 -7.38 -24.56 20.18
C LYS A 142 -8.21 -23.40 20.73
N GLY A 143 -9.50 -23.46 20.49
CA GLY A 143 -10.47 -22.45 20.89
C GLY A 143 -11.24 -21.95 19.68
N GLU A 144 -12.44 -21.45 19.90
CA GLU A 144 -13.39 -21.08 18.85
C GLU A 144 -12.80 -20.07 17.85
N GLU A 145 -12.09 -19.05 18.34
CA GLU A 145 -11.46 -18.06 17.47
C GLU A 145 -10.32 -18.65 16.64
N ALA A 146 -9.45 -19.46 17.25
CA ALA A 146 -8.34 -20.11 16.56
C ALA A 146 -8.85 -21.11 15.51
N GLU A 147 -9.83 -21.93 15.85
CA GLU A 147 -10.44 -22.89 14.93
C GLU A 147 -11.12 -22.20 13.76
N TYR A 148 -11.85 -21.09 14.03
CA TYR A 148 -12.45 -20.28 12.98
C TYR A 148 -11.39 -19.73 12.02
N LEU A 149 -10.34 -19.07 12.52
CA LEU A 149 -9.25 -18.55 11.70
C LEU A 149 -8.54 -19.66 10.91
N LEU A 150 -8.25 -20.78 11.56
CA LEU A 150 -7.64 -21.96 10.93
C LEU A 150 -8.55 -22.61 9.87
N SER A 151 -9.86 -22.41 9.94
CA SER A 151 -10.79 -22.98 8.94
C SER A 151 -10.62 -22.35 7.56
N TYR A 152 -10.29 -21.05 7.46
CA TYR A 152 -10.22 -20.34 6.18
C TYR A 152 -8.83 -19.81 5.82
N LEU A 153 -7.94 -19.53 6.79
CA LEU A 153 -6.61 -18.99 6.46
C LEU A 153 -5.78 -20.01 5.67
N PRO A 154 -5.19 -19.60 4.53
CA PRO A 154 -4.26 -20.42 3.79
C PRO A 154 -2.84 -20.32 4.36
N ARG A 155 -1.97 -21.25 4.00
CA ARG A 155 -0.52 -21.06 4.06
C ARG A 155 -0.13 -20.11 2.93
N ILE A 156 0.65 -19.07 3.24
CA ILE A 156 1.07 -18.05 2.27
C ILE A 156 2.58 -18.12 2.09
N ARG A 157 3.01 -18.12 0.84
CA ARG A 157 4.40 -17.88 0.45
C ARG A 157 4.45 -16.81 -0.61
N GLN A 158 5.25 -15.77 -0.38
CA GLN A 158 5.40 -14.66 -1.29
C GLN A 158 6.88 -14.40 -1.58
N GLU A 159 7.19 -14.08 -2.82
CA GLU A 159 8.54 -13.71 -3.28
C GLU A 159 8.43 -12.41 -4.06
N THR A 160 9.21 -11.42 -3.68
CA THR A 160 9.24 -10.13 -4.37
C THR A 160 10.67 -9.68 -4.63
N PHE A 161 10.91 -9.07 -5.77
CA PHE A 161 12.12 -8.30 -6.00
C PHE A 161 11.87 -7.13 -6.93
N THR A 162 12.70 -6.11 -6.77
CA THR A 162 12.78 -4.95 -7.66
C THR A 162 14.25 -4.69 -7.93
N LEU A 163 14.62 -4.66 -9.19
CA LEU A 163 15.95 -4.27 -9.64
C LEU A 163 15.83 -3.04 -10.53
N GLY A 164 16.71 -2.08 -10.35
CA GLY A 164 16.74 -0.86 -11.16
C GLY A 164 18.14 -0.33 -11.37
N ALA A 165 18.38 0.22 -12.54
CA ALA A 165 19.59 0.96 -12.88
C ALA A 165 19.19 2.32 -13.44
N SER A 166 19.86 3.39 -12.98
CA SER A 166 19.66 4.76 -13.47
C SER A 166 21.01 5.34 -13.86
N TRP A 167 21.15 5.70 -15.13
CA TRP A 167 22.25 6.51 -15.61
C TRP A 167 21.84 7.97 -15.63
N ARG A 168 22.70 8.84 -15.09
CA ARG A 168 22.54 10.29 -15.10
C ARG A 168 23.71 10.94 -15.81
N HIS A 169 23.37 11.85 -16.70
CA HIS A 169 24.33 12.67 -17.41
C HIS A 169 24.09 14.15 -17.10
N TYR A 170 25.13 14.84 -16.66
CA TYR A 170 25.12 16.26 -16.33
C TYR A 170 25.74 17.07 -17.45
N ALA A 171 24.92 17.76 -18.24
CA ALA A 171 25.32 18.58 -19.40
C ALA A 171 25.03 20.06 -19.12
N GLY A 172 25.90 20.72 -18.37
CA GLY A 172 25.74 22.13 -18.02
C GLY A 172 24.50 22.41 -17.18
N ARG A 173 23.45 22.95 -17.81
CA ARG A 173 22.17 23.24 -17.13
C ARG A 173 21.14 22.11 -17.28
N HIS A 174 21.51 21.03 -17.89
CA HIS A 174 20.63 19.89 -18.16
C HIS A 174 21.07 18.67 -17.37
N VAL A 175 20.11 17.91 -16.87
CA VAL A 175 20.34 16.63 -16.24
C VAL A 175 19.46 15.61 -16.96
N GLN A 176 20.09 14.73 -17.69
CA GLN A 176 19.43 13.63 -18.41
C GLN A 176 19.49 12.38 -17.52
N THR A 177 18.38 11.68 -17.42
CA THR A 177 18.30 10.44 -16.63
C THR A 177 17.61 9.36 -17.45
N VAL A 178 18.26 8.23 -17.59
CA VAL A 178 17.67 7.03 -18.16
C VAL A 178 17.61 5.96 -17.08
N THR A 179 16.41 5.45 -16.81
CA THR A 179 16.16 4.45 -15.78
C THR A 179 15.54 3.21 -16.41
N ALA A 180 16.12 2.06 -16.16
CA ALA A 180 15.54 0.74 -16.45
C ALA A 180 15.27 0.04 -15.12
N SER A 181 14.08 -0.54 -14.97
CA SER A 181 13.73 -1.29 -13.76
C SER A 181 12.82 -2.47 -14.08
N HIS A 182 12.92 -3.50 -13.23
CA HIS A 182 12.06 -4.67 -13.28
C HIS A 182 11.55 -5.00 -11.89
N ASN A 183 10.23 -5.20 -11.77
CA ASN A 183 9.53 -5.61 -10.55
C ASN A 183 8.94 -7.00 -10.75
N TYR A 184 9.03 -7.83 -9.75
CA TYR A 184 8.48 -9.18 -9.70
C TYR A 184 7.78 -9.40 -8.37
N LEU A 185 6.59 -9.98 -8.41
CA LEU A 185 5.81 -10.41 -7.24
C LEU A 185 5.17 -11.77 -7.56
N ASN A 186 5.42 -12.77 -6.74
CA ASN A 186 4.86 -14.11 -6.85
C ASN A 186 4.18 -14.50 -5.54
N ASN A 187 2.86 -14.71 -5.60
CA ASN A 187 2.04 -15.16 -4.48
C ASN A 187 1.66 -16.63 -4.66
N ARG A 188 1.81 -17.41 -3.60
CA ARG A 188 1.40 -18.81 -3.52
C ARG A 188 0.61 -19.02 -2.24
N ASN A 189 -0.67 -19.36 -2.39
CA ASN A 189 -1.53 -19.70 -1.26
C ASN A 189 -1.95 -21.16 -1.38
N THR A 190 -1.91 -21.89 -0.27
CA THR A 190 -2.29 -23.29 -0.24
C THR A 190 -3.14 -23.57 1.00
N LYS A 191 -4.26 -24.26 0.81
CA LYS A 191 -5.16 -24.66 1.88
C LYS A 191 -5.56 -26.11 1.70
N TYR A 192 -5.56 -26.84 2.78
CA TYR A 192 -6.06 -28.22 2.84
C TYR A 192 -7.25 -28.33 3.79
N LEU A 193 -8.14 -29.28 3.54
CA LEU A 193 -9.28 -29.56 4.39
C LEU A 193 -8.80 -29.91 5.79
N ARG A 194 -9.31 -29.20 6.79
CA ARG A 194 -8.91 -29.32 8.20
C ARG A 194 -7.39 -29.15 8.42
N ASN A 195 -6.72 -28.43 7.51
CA ASN A 195 -5.27 -28.20 7.51
C ASN A 195 -4.38 -29.46 7.40
N ASP A 196 -4.97 -30.58 6.99
CA ASP A 196 -4.29 -31.86 6.81
C ASP A 196 -3.74 -31.98 5.38
N ASP A 197 -2.43 -31.87 5.25
CA ASP A 197 -1.68 -31.94 3.99
C ASP A 197 -1.11 -33.33 3.68
N SER A 198 -1.62 -34.38 4.33
CA SER A 198 -1.19 -35.75 4.13
C SER A 198 -1.53 -36.32 2.75
N SER A 199 -2.56 -35.74 2.05
CA SER A 199 -2.99 -36.15 0.71
C SER A 199 -3.41 -34.95 -0.13
N GLU A 200 -3.10 -34.99 -1.43
CA GLU A 200 -3.58 -34.03 -2.44
C GLU A 200 -5.11 -34.02 -2.56
N ASP A 201 -5.79 -35.10 -2.24
CA ASP A 201 -7.27 -35.17 -2.24
C ASP A 201 -7.90 -34.22 -1.24
N ARG A 202 -7.13 -33.81 -0.21
CA ARG A 202 -7.55 -32.83 0.79
C ARG A 202 -7.26 -31.38 0.39
N LEU A 203 -6.65 -31.16 -0.78
CA LEU A 203 -6.37 -29.82 -1.27
C LEU A 203 -7.67 -29.09 -1.57
N THR A 204 -7.91 -27.95 -0.92
CA THR A 204 -9.08 -27.08 -1.14
C THR A 204 -8.75 -25.82 -1.91
N LEU A 205 -7.53 -25.29 -1.75
CA LEU A 205 -7.07 -24.11 -2.48
C LEU A 205 -5.59 -24.26 -2.83
N ARG A 206 -5.27 -24.04 -4.10
CA ARG A 206 -3.93 -23.79 -4.59
C ARG A 206 -3.98 -22.59 -5.53
N LEU A 207 -3.42 -21.48 -5.10
CA LEU A 207 -3.28 -20.27 -5.90
C LEU A 207 -1.82 -20.00 -6.16
N ARG A 208 -1.49 -19.72 -7.41
CA ARG A 208 -0.21 -19.13 -7.82
C ARG A 208 -0.49 -17.93 -8.72
N SER A 209 -0.04 -16.76 -8.30
CA SER A 209 -0.24 -15.53 -9.05
C SER A 209 1.07 -14.77 -9.16
N VAL A 210 1.42 -14.35 -10.36
CA VAL A 210 2.66 -13.64 -10.66
C VAL A 210 2.33 -12.32 -11.34
N GLU A 211 2.88 -11.23 -10.80
CA GLU A 211 2.87 -9.91 -11.40
C GLU A 211 4.31 -9.46 -11.73
N GLN A 212 4.51 -8.94 -12.92
CA GLN A 212 5.79 -8.39 -13.35
C GLN A 212 5.59 -7.07 -14.06
N LYS A 213 6.51 -6.15 -13.87
CA LYS A 213 6.54 -4.89 -14.60
C LYS A 213 7.98 -4.49 -14.92
N THR A 214 8.29 -4.39 -16.21
CA THR A 214 9.54 -3.79 -16.70
C THR A 214 9.25 -2.37 -17.13
N THR A 215 10.04 -1.41 -16.67
CA THR A 215 9.90 0.02 -17.01
C THR A 215 11.20 0.54 -17.59
N LEU A 216 11.11 1.24 -18.70
CA LEU A 216 12.17 2.07 -19.25
C LEU A 216 11.68 3.51 -19.26
N LYS A 217 12.40 4.41 -18.59
CA LYS A 217 12.07 5.82 -18.48
C LYS A 217 13.27 6.67 -18.87
N ALA A 218 13.05 7.64 -19.77
CA ALA A 218 14.02 8.66 -20.10
C ALA A 218 13.44 10.04 -19.76
N GLU A 219 14.19 10.83 -19.03
CA GLU A 219 13.78 12.20 -18.65
C GLU A 219 14.93 13.18 -18.79
N ASN A 220 14.58 14.42 -19.13
CA ASN A 220 15.49 15.55 -19.09
C ASN A 220 14.96 16.61 -18.13
N ARG A 221 15.86 17.20 -17.36
CA ARG A 221 15.58 18.33 -16.47
C ARG A 221 16.49 19.48 -16.81
N SER A 222 15.91 20.63 -17.13
CA SER A 222 16.62 21.82 -17.56
C SER A 222 16.45 22.95 -16.55
N TYR A 223 17.56 23.51 -16.05
CA TYR A 223 17.58 24.63 -15.08
C TYR A 223 17.86 25.93 -15.83
N LEU A 224 16.82 26.71 -16.11
CA LEU A 224 16.83 27.91 -16.94
C LEU A 224 16.53 29.16 -16.09
N GLY A 225 17.45 29.53 -15.23
CA GLY A 225 17.29 30.66 -14.33
C GLY A 225 16.20 30.43 -13.28
N ARG A 226 15.04 31.08 -13.47
CA ARG A 226 13.88 30.93 -12.57
C ARG A 226 12.96 29.78 -12.94
N TRP A 227 13.23 29.12 -14.05
CA TRP A 227 12.45 28.01 -14.55
C TRP A 227 13.21 26.70 -14.40
N THR A 228 12.50 25.66 -14.00
CA THR A 228 12.96 24.28 -14.12
C THR A 228 11.97 23.55 -15.02
N LEU A 229 12.44 23.11 -16.18
CA LEU A 229 11.64 22.32 -17.12
C LEU A 229 11.93 20.83 -16.89
N ARG A 230 10.91 20.01 -17.02
CA ARG A 230 10.99 18.54 -16.94
C ARG A 230 10.20 17.95 -18.10
N GLU A 231 10.78 17.00 -18.79
CA GLU A 231 10.14 16.31 -19.91
C GLU A 231 10.64 14.87 -19.97
N GLY A 232 9.83 13.98 -20.49
CA GLY A 232 10.27 12.60 -20.63
C GLY A 232 9.23 11.66 -21.16
N VAL A 233 9.70 10.43 -21.35
CA VAL A 233 8.94 9.30 -21.88
C VAL A 233 9.09 8.11 -20.96
N GLU A 234 8.08 7.26 -20.91
CA GLU A 234 8.04 6.04 -20.11
C GLU A 234 7.44 4.91 -20.96
N LEU A 235 8.10 3.77 -20.98
CA LEU A 235 7.62 2.53 -21.58
C LEU A 235 7.52 1.47 -20.50
N ASN A 236 6.42 0.73 -20.49
CA ASN A 236 6.15 -0.31 -19.52
C ASN A 236 5.76 -1.61 -20.23
N TYR A 237 6.34 -2.73 -19.80
CA TYR A 237 5.84 -4.06 -20.13
C TYR A 237 5.36 -4.72 -18.86
N MET A 238 4.06 -5.00 -18.80
CA MET A 238 3.34 -5.51 -17.65
C MET A 238 2.83 -6.92 -17.95
N GLN A 239 3.10 -7.86 -17.06
CA GLN A 239 2.68 -9.26 -17.18
C GLN A 239 1.96 -9.69 -15.91
N TYR A 240 0.91 -10.46 -16.10
CA TYR A 240 0.16 -11.08 -15.02
C TYR A 240 -0.19 -12.51 -15.41
N THR A 241 -0.01 -13.43 -14.48
CA THR A 241 -0.49 -14.81 -14.62
C THR A 241 -1.13 -15.24 -13.31
N ASN A 242 -2.22 -16.00 -13.41
CA ASN A 242 -2.89 -16.61 -12.27
C ASN A 242 -3.28 -18.05 -12.62
N ALA A 243 -2.99 -18.96 -11.69
CA ALA A 243 -3.46 -20.33 -11.69
C ALA A 243 -4.06 -20.62 -10.31
N THR A 244 -5.37 -20.77 -10.26
CA THR A 244 -6.12 -21.03 -9.03
C THR A 244 -6.91 -22.31 -9.18
N PHE A 245 -6.57 -23.32 -8.37
CA PHE A 245 -7.38 -24.50 -8.15
C PHE A 245 -8.16 -24.29 -6.84
N GLN A 246 -9.47 -24.50 -6.87
CA GLN A 246 -10.32 -24.43 -5.70
C GLN A 246 -11.32 -25.58 -5.72
N ARG A 247 -11.48 -26.22 -4.57
CA ARG A 247 -12.47 -27.28 -4.35
C ARG A 247 -13.45 -26.80 -3.29
N LEU A 248 -14.72 -26.78 -3.66
CA LEU A 248 -15.83 -26.53 -2.74
C LEU A 248 -16.42 -27.89 -2.36
N PHE A 249 -16.48 -28.16 -1.05
CA PHE A 249 -17.09 -29.39 -0.54
C PHE A 249 -18.59 -29.16 -0.36
N ARG A 250 -19.35 -29.72 -1.27
CA ARG A 250 -20.78 -29.97 -1.19
C ARG A 250 -20.97 -31.49 -1.18
N GLU A 251 -22.22 -32.00 -1.25
CA GLU A 251 -22.52 -33.43 -1.50
C GLU A 251 -21.72 -33.96 -2.69
N GLU A 252 -21.54 -33.16 -3.74
CA GLU A 252 -20.57 -33.39 -4.80
C GLU A 252 -19.51 -32.30 -4.84
N ALA A 253 -18.24 -32.71 -4.92
CA ALA A 253 -17.11 -31.76 -4.97
C ALA A 253 -17.15 -30.94 -6.27
N VAL A 254 -17.32 -29.61 -6.12
CA VAL A 254 -17.19 -28.67 -7.25
C VAL A 254 -15.74 -28.26 -7.36
N LEU A 255 -15.15 -28.54 -8.51
CA LEU A 255 -13.77 -28.17 -8.84
C LEU A 255 -13.77 -26.94 -9.73
N SER A 256 -12.98 -25.95 -9.36
CA SER A 256 -12.64 -24.80 -10.21
C SER A 256 -11.15 -24.82 -10.50
N ASP A 257 -10.77 -24.94 -11.78
CA ASP A 257 -9.37 -24.77 -12.24
C ASP A 257 -9.33 -23.53 -13.13
N TYR A 258 -9.00 -22.39 -12.53
CA TYR A 258 -8.95 -21.11 -13.22
C TYR A 258 -7.53 -20.75 -13.62
N ARG A 259 -7.33 -20.44 -14.90
CA ARG A 259 -6.03 -20.02 -15.43
C ARG A 259 -6.17 -18.80 -16.32
N THR A 260 -5.34 -17.80 -16.06
CA THR A 260 -5.26 -16.62 -16.92
C THR A 260 -3.83 -16.17 -17.14
N GLY A 261 -3.61 -15.49 -18.26
CA GLY A 261 -2.38 -14.80 -18.57
C GLY A 261 -2.68 -13.51 -19.31
N LEU A 262 -1.96 -12.45 -18.98
CA LEU A 262 -2.10 -11.11 -19.53
C LEU A 262 -0.72 -10.50 -19.76
N GLY A 263 -0.50 -9.93 -20.96
CA GLY A 263 0.64 -9.09 -21.29
C GLY A 263 0.15 -7.76 -21.83
N ILE A 264 0.68 -6.65 -21.31
CA ILE A 264 0.28 -5.28 -21.67
C ILE A 264 1.53 -4.46 -21.92
N VAL A 265 1.58 -3.78 -23.05
CA VAL A 265 2.56 -2.73 -23.35
C VAL A 265 1.92 -1.38 -23.05
N GLY A 266 2.52 -0.61 -22.17
CA GLY A 266 2.08 0.72 -21.79
C GLY A 266 3.12 1.78 -22.14
N TRP A 267 2.67 3.00 -22.38
CA TRP A 267 3.52 4.15 -22.65
C TRP A 267 2.99 5.40 -21.95
N GLY A 268 3.89 6.32 -21.64
CA GLY A 268 3.58 7.60 -21.03
C GLY A 268 4.47 8.71 -21.57
N LEU A 269 3.89 9.90 -21.75
CA LEU A 269 4.59 11.12 -22.11
C LEU A 269 4.30 12.17 -21.06
N PHE A 270 5.30 12.95 -20.66
CA PHE A 270 5.08 14.02 -19.70
C PHE A 270 5.98 15.23 -19.98
N ALA A 271 5.45 16.39 -19.64
CA ALA A 271 6.19 17.65 -19.59
C ALA A 271 5.71 18.47 -18.40
N GLY A 272 6.59 19.27 -17.81
CA GLY A 272 6.26 20.15 -16.71
C GLY A 272 7.25 21.29 -16.57
N ALA A 273 6.78 22.36 -15.93
CA ALA A 273 7.57 23.54 -15.66
C ALA A 273 7.32 24.02 -14.24
N ASP A 274 8.40 24.31 -13.53
CA ASP A 274 8.35 24.99 -12.24
C ASP A 274 8.94 26.39 -12.41
N TYR A 275 8.28 27.37 -11.82
CA TYR A 275 8.73 28.77 -11.80
C TYR A 275 8.88 29.23 -10.36
N THR A 276 9.98 29.89 -10.05
CA THR A 276 10.19 30.56 -8.77
C THR A 276 10.49 32.04 -9.01
N SER A 277 9.71 32.92 -8.37
CA SER A 277 9.88 34.38 -8.50
C SER A 277 11.23 34.84 -7.97
N ALA A 278 11.65 36.07 -8.32
CA ALA A 278 12.94 36.63 -7.93
C ALA A 278 13.10 36.76 -6.40
N ASP A 279 12.03 37.15 -5.74
CA ASP A 279 11.95 37.27 -4.28
C ASP A 279 11.72 35.93 -3.58
N ARG A 280 11.61 34.84 -4.34
CA ARG A 280 11.33 33.46 -3.87
C ARG A 280 10.01 33.30 -3.11
N ARG A 281 9.11 34.29 -3.18
CA ARG A 281 7.82 34.22 -2.50
C ARG A 281 6.78 33.42 -3.28
N LEU A 282 6.85 33.45 -4.61
CA LEU A 282 5.91 32.70 -5.45
C LEU A 282 6.61 31.51 -6.10
N THR A 283 6.04 30.33 -5.90
CA THR A 283 6.40 29.11 -6.65
C THR A 283 5.16 28.61 -7.39
N LEU A 284 5.30 28.42 -8.70
CA LEU A 284 4.26 27.84 -9.56
C LEU A 284 4.79 26.55 -10.16
N SER A 285 3.94 25.54 -10.24
CA SER A 285 4.24 24.29 -10.95
C SER A 285 3.08 23.98 -11.88
N ALA A 286 3.38 23.64 -13.13
CA ALA A 286 2.41 23.17 -14.10
C ALA A 286 2.97 21.95 -14.82
N GLY A 287 2.11 20.99 -15.11
CA GLY A 287 2.50 19.77 -15.80
C GLY A 287 1.37 19.17 -16.61
N LEU A 288 1.75 18.47 -17.65
CA LEU A 288 0.85 17.69 -18.49
C LEU A 288 1.43 16.30 -18.66
N ARG A 289 0.60 15.29 -18.46
CA ARG A 289 0.94 13.90 -18.72
C ARG A 289 -0.14 13.23 -19.56
N THR A 290 0.24 12.23 -20.31
CA THR A 290 -0.69 11.31 -20.93
C THR A 290 -0.15 9.90 -20.90
N ASP A 291 -1.03 8.93 -20.70
CA ASP A 291 -0.70 7.51 -20.64
C ASP A 291 -1.59 6.71 -21.60
N GLY A 292 -1.07 5.60 -22.10
CA GLY A 292 -1.80 4.66 -22.94
C GLY A 292 -1.29 3.24 -22.76
N CYS A 293 -2.07 2.26 -23.21
CA CYS A 293 -1.66 0.86 -23.30
C CYS A 293 -2.44 0.09 -24.35
N ASP A 294 -1.94 -1.07 -24.73
CA ASP A 294 -2.52 -1.93 -25.77
C ASP A 294 -3.62 -2.89 -25.26
N TYR A 295 -4.04 -2.79 -24.00
CA TYR A 295 -5.06 -3.66 -23.42
C TYR A 295 -6.39 -3.62 -24.18
N SER A 296 -6.83 -2.43 -24.61
CA SER A 296 -8.03 -2.27 -25.43
C SER A 296 -7.90 -1.09 -26.40
N PRO A 297 -8.67 -1.06 -27.51
CA PRO A 297 -8.65 0.07 -28.44
C PRO A 297 -8.92 1.42 -27.80
N ARG A 298 -9.75 1.44 -26.74
CA ARG A 298 -10.02 2.64 -25.97
C ARG A 298 -8.81 3.08 -25.15
N MET A 299 -8.07 2.14 -24.56
CA MET A 299 -6.88 2.42 -23.77
C MET A 299 -5.64 2.79 -24.62
N GLN A 300 -5.65 2.55 -25.93
CA GLN A 300 -4.62 3.02 -26.85
C GLN A 300 -4.71 4.52 -27.12
N GLN A 301 -5.90 5.12 -27.01
CA GLN A 301 -6.15 6.52 -27.35
C GLN A 301 -5.61 7.46 -26.27
N PHE A 302 -4.30 7.75 -26.30
CA PHE A 302 -3.59 8.56 -25.29
C PHE A 302 -4.18 9.97 -25.11
N TRP A 303 -4.73 10.60 -26.17
CA TRP A 303 -5.35 11.93 -26.10
C TRP A 303 -6.60 12.00 -25.20
N ARG A 304 -7.21 10.87 -24.86
CA ARG A 304 -8.34 10.79 -23.92
C ARG A 304 -7.92 10.82 -22.45
N ARG A 305 -6.61 10.77 -22.17
CA ARG A 305 -6.04 10.71 -20.83
C ARG A 305 -5.05 11.83 -20.55
N LEU A 306 -5.35 13.00 -21.11
CA LEU A 306 -4.61 14.20 -20.73
C LEU A 306 -4.80 14.48 -19.23
N SER A 307 -3.71 14.56 -18.52
CA SER A 307 -3.58 14.72 -17.08
C SER A 307 -2.90 16.06 -16.76
N PRO A 308 -3.62 17.20 -16.90
CA PRO A 308 -3.11 18.49 -16.48
C PRO A 308 -3.00 18.53 -14.96
N ARG A 309 -1.96 19.17 -14.46
CA ARG A 309 -1.66 19.36 -13.03
C ARG A 309 -1.11 20.75 -12.83
N ALA A 310 -1.56 21.43 -11.79
CA ALA A 310 -1.05 22.75 -11.44
C ALA A 310 -1.01 22.91 -9.91
N SER A 311 -0.01 23.62 -9.42
CA SER A 311 0.06 24.06 -8.04
C SER A 311 0.69 25.44 -7.96
N ALA A 312 0.30 26.17 -6.92
CA ALA A 312 0.84 27.47 -6.58
C ALA A 312 1.10 27.52 -5.07
N SER A 313 2.23 28.09 -4.68
CA SER A 313 2.53 28.41 -3.29
C SER A 313 3.03 29.86 -3.21
N TYR A 314 2.49 30.61 -2.25
CA TYR A 314 2.87 32.00 -2.03
C TYR A 314 3.21 32.26 -0.56
N ALA A 315 4.42 32.76 -0.31
CA ALA A 315 4.84 33.21 0.99
C ALA A 315 4.28 34.61 1.27
N LEU A 316 3.24 34.70 2.08
CA LEU A 316 2.64 35.96 2.54
C LEU A 316 3.62 36.76 3.40
N SER A 317 4.39 36.05 4.22
CA SER A 317 5.46 36.55 5.07
C SER A 317 6.48 35.45 5.32
N ASP A 318 7.51 35.74 6.09
CA ASP A 318 8.48 34.72 6.52
C ASP A 318 7.83 33.61 7.40
N ALA A 319 6.71 33.94 8.04
CA ALA A 319 5.99 33.02 8.93
C ALA A 319 4.81 32.31 8.24
N TRP A 320 4.22 32.88 7.22
CA TRP A 320 2.99 32.37 6.60
C TRP A 320 3.15 32.10 5.11
N SER A 321 2.75 30.92 4.69
CA SER A 321 2.59 30.57 3.28
C SER A 321 1.25 29.94 3.02
N VAL A 322 0.70 30.18 1.84
CA VAL A 322 -0.53 29.56 1.34
C VAL A 322 -0.22 28.76 0.09
N SER A 323 -0.92 27.65 -0.09
CA SER A 323 -0.77 26.80 -1.26
C SER A 323 -2.13 26.33 -1.78
N ALA A 324 -2.19 26.09 -3.07
CA ALA A 324 -3.34 25.47 -3.70
C ALA A 324 -2.88 24.58 -4.86
N SER A 325 -3.63 23.53 -5.10
CA SER A 325 -3.34 22.61 -6.19
C SER A 325 -4.61 22.08 -6.86
N ALA A 326 -4.50 21.73 -8.13
CA ALA A 326 -5.54 21.01 -8.86
C ALA A 326 -4.91 20.10 -9.91
N GLY A 327 -5.53 18.95 -10.15
CA GLY A 327 -5.03 18.01 -11.14
C GLY A 327 -6.04 16.93 -11.53
N ILE A 328 -5.77 16.32 -12.68
CA ILE A 328 -6.46 15.13 -13.16
C ILE A 328 -5.44 13.99 -13.20
N TYR A 329 -5.79 12.85 -12.62
CA TYR A 329 -4.89 11.69 -12.54
C TYR A 329 -5.57 10.45 -13.04
N TYR A 330 -4.76 9.54 -13.60
CA TYR A 330 -5.23 8.28 -14.16
C TYR A 330 -4.41 7.12 -13.61
N GLN A 331 -5.10 6.01 -13.35
CA GLN A 331 -4.51 4.75 -12.92
C GLN A 331 -5.11 3.58 -13.69
N LEU A 332 -4.25 2.66 -14.12
CA LEU A 332 -4.70 1.40 -14.70
C LEU A 332 -5.39 0.57 -13.61
N PRO A 333 -6.54 -0.09 -13.89
CA PRO A 333 -7.13 -1.06 -12.97
C PRO A 333 -6.15 -2.17 -12.58
N PRO A 334 -6.34 -2.85 -11.43
CA PRO A 334 -5.49 -3.97 -11.02
C PRO A 334 -5.39 -5.05 -12.11
N TYR A 335 -4.24 -5.71 -12.20
CA TYR A 335 -4.04 -6.79 -13.19
C TYR A 335 -4.97 -7.96 -12.96
N THR A 336 -5.39 -8.21 -11.71
CA THR A 336 -6.41 -9.18 -11.34
C THR A 336 -7.73 -8.91 -12.05
N ALA A 337 -8.16 -7.64 -12.09
CA ALA A 337 -9.36 -7.22 -12.81
C ALA A 337 -9.18 -7.31 -14.33
N LEU A 338 -8.05 -6.79 -14.86
CA LEU A 338 -7.79 -6.81 -16.31
C LEU A 338 -7.62 -8.23 -16.85
N GLY A 339 -7.05 -9.14 -16.05
CA GLY A 339 -6.77 -10.52 -16.42
C GLY A 339 -7.91 -11.48 -16.15
N PHE A 340 -9.05 -11.03 -15.62
CA PHE A 340 -10.16 -11.92 -15.30
C PHE A 340 -10.80 -12.51 -16.56
N LYS A 341 -10.98 -13.84 -16.54
CA LYS A 341 -11.62 -14.64 -17.61
C LYS A 341 -12.83 -15.36 -17.05
N ASP A 342 -13.85 -15.51 -17.88
CA ASP A 342 -14.98 -16.38 -17.60
C ASP A 342 -14.67 -17.88 -17.81
N ALA A 343 -15.65 -18.72 -17.59
CA ALA A 343 -15.54 -20.17 -17.80
C ALA A 343 -15.24 -20.55 -19.26
N SER A 344 -15.52 -19.68 -20.24
CA SER A 344 -15.17 -19.88 -21.65
C SER A 344 -13.71 -19.54 -21.98
N GLY A 345 -12.97 -18.96 -21.01
CA GLY A 345 -11.61 -18.48 -21.20
C GLY A 345 -11.51 -17.11 -21.85
N THR A 346 -12.63 -16.38 -21.95
CA THR A 346 -12.71 -15.03 -22.54
C THR A 346 -12.39 -13.96 -21.47
N LEU A 347 -11.57 -12.97 -21.82
CA LEU A 347 -11.33 -11.79 -20.97
C LEU A 347 -12.61 -10.95 -20.89
N VAL A 348 -13.28 -10.98 -19.75
CA VAL A 348 -14.60 -10.33 -19.53
C VAL A 348 -14.45 -8.82 -19.41
N ASN A 349 -13.38 -8.35 -18.78
CA ASN A 349 -13.21 -6.96 -18.36
C ASN A 349 -12.58 -6.06 -19.44
N ARG A 350 -12.65 -6.44 -20.72
CA ARG A 350 -12.12 -5.63 -21.85
C ARG A 350 -12.77 -4.24 -21.96
N GLY A 351 -13.95 -4.06 -21.36
CA GLY A 351 -14.66 -2.77 -21.30
C GLY A 351 -14.13 -1.80 -20.27
N LEU A 352 -13.24 -2.23 -19.36
CA LEU A 352 -12.60 -1.33 -18.39
C LEU A 352 -11.75 -0.28 -19.09
N ASP A 353 -11.62 0.89 -18.43
CA ASP A 353 -10.75 1.99 -18.82
C ASP A 353 -9.86 2.39 -17.65
N TYR A 354 -8.93 3.28 -17.85
CA TYR A 354 -8.21 3.92 -16.75
C TYR A 354 -9.19 4.57 -15.77
N GLN A 355 -9.02 4.27 -14.50
CA GLN A 355 -9.68 4.98 -13.41
C GLN A 355 -9.21 6.43 -13.43
N ARG A 356 -10.10 7.37 -13.15
CA ARG A 356 -9.79 8.80 -13.15
C ARG A 356 -10.16 9.45 -11.84
N VAL A 357 -9.36 10.42 -11.43
CA VAL A 357 -9.69 11.32 -10.32
C VAL A 357 -9.43 12.78 -10.75
N VAL A 358 -10.33 13.65 -10.33
CA VAL A 358 -10.11 15.11 -10.30
C VAL A 358 -9.88 15.48 -8.85
N GLU A 359 -8.74 16.07 -8.55
CA GLU A 359 -8.33 16.43 -7.21
C GLU A 359 -8.04 17.91 -7.11
N THR A 360 -8.46 18.51 -6.00
CA THR A 360 -8.14 19.89 -5.62
C THR A 360 -7.79 19.94 -4.16
N SER A 361 -6.80 20.75 -3.80
CA SER A 361 -6.46 21.04 -2.41
C SER A 361 -6.07 22.50 -2.23
N ALA A 362 -6.24 22.99 -1.01
CA ALA A 362 -5.76 24.30 -0.58
C ALA A 362 -5.40 24.27 0.89
N GLY A 363 -4.34 24.98 1.24
CA GLY A 363 -3.86 24.97 2.61
C GLY A 363 -2.96 26.14 2.93
N PHE A 364 -2.51 26.15 4.18
CA PHE A 364 -1.53 27.11 4.65
C PHE A 364 -0.51 26.45 5.58
N ASP A 365 0.69 26.99 5.58
CA ASP A 365 1.74 26.68 6.55
C ASP A 365 2.02 27.91 7.40
N TRP A 366 2.12 27.67 8.71
CA TRP A 366 2.59 28.65 9.67
C TRP A 366 3.88 28.19 10.32
N ARG A 367 4.91 29.02 10.27
CA ARG A 367 6.24 28.75 10.82
C ARG A 367 6.58 29.78 11.89
N LEU A 368 6.88 29.32 13.09
CA LEU A 368 7.36 30.17 14.18
C LEU A 368 8.83 29.86 14.45
N ARG A 369 9.72 30.74 13.94
CA ARG A 369 11.18 30.73 14.22
C ARG A 369 11.84 29.37 14.04
N ASP A 370 11.64 28.68 12.95
CA ASP A 370 12.22 27.35 12.65
C ASP A 370 11.97 26.25 13.69
N ARG A 371 11.21 26.54 14.73
CA ARG A 371 10.93 25.61 15.84
C ARG A 371 9.55 24.99 15.81
N LEU A 372 8.59 25.70 15.27
CA LEU A 372 7.21 25.21 15.13
C LEU A 372 6.76 25.41 13.70
N ILE A 373 6.29 24.34 13.11
CA ILE A 373 5.64 24.32 11.79
C ILE A 373 4.25 23.75 12.01
N VAL A 374 3.24 24.46 11.55
CA VAL A 374 1.85 23.98 11.51
C VAL A 374 1.36 24.10 10.08
N SER A 375 0.94 22.99 9.51
CA SER A 375 0.35 22.91 8.17
C SER A 375 -1.10 22.47 8.29
N VAL A 376 -2.00 23.13 7.56
CA VAL A 376 -3.40 22.72 7.44
C VAL A 376 -3.77 22.73 5.97
N GLU A 377 -4.33 21.62 5.49
CA GLU A 377 -4.76 21.46 4.10
C GLU A 377 -6.16 20.87 4.05
N GLY A 378 -7.03 21.46 3.24
CA GLY A 378 -8.31 20.88 2.85
C GLY A 378 -8.18 20.25 1.47
N PHE A 379 -8.78 19.08 1.25
CA PHE A 379 -8.75 18.38 -0.02
C PHE A 379 -10.13 17.90 -0.44
N CYS A 380 -10.30 17.78 -1.76
CA CYS A 380 -11.49 17.22 -2.37
C CYS A 380 -11.09 16.43 -3.64
N LYS A 381 -11.56 15.18 -3.74
CA LYS A 381 -11.26 14.22 -4.81
C LYS A 381 -12.55 13.65 -5.35
N PHE A 382 -12.72 13.68 -6.67
CA PHE A 382 -13.85 13.09 -7.38
C PHE A 382 -13.36 12.01 -8.32
N TYR A 383 -13.79 10.79 -8.06
CA TYR A 383 -13.42 9.59 -8.82
C TYR A 383 -14.50 9.25 -9.84
N ASP A 384 -14.10 8.86 -11.02
CA ASP A 384 -14.97 8.27 -12.02
C ASP A 384 -14.30 7.10 -12.76
N ARG A 385 -15.08 6.36 -13.54
CA ARG A 385 -14.65 5.13 -14.21
C ARG A 385 -14.11 4.10 -13.24
N MET A 386 -14.62 4.09 -12.02
CA MET A 386 -14.21 3.11 -11.02
C MET A 386 -14.86 1.76 -11.30
N PRO A 387 -14.15 0.63 -11.07
CA PRO A 387 -14.71 -0.69 -11.25
C PRO A 387 -15.90 -0.94 -10.32
N LEU A 388 -16.98 -1.48 -10.89
CA LEU A 388 -18.18 -1.93 -10.20
C LEU A 388 -18.33 -3.43 -10.43
N SER A 389 -18.52 -4.20 -9.36
CA SER A 389 -18.86 -5.62 -9.43
C SER A 389 -20.20 -5.81 -10.15
N VAL A 390 -20.21 -6.70 -11.17
CA VAL A 390 -21.44 -7.02 -11.89
C VAL A 390 -22.34 -7.91 -11.04
N ASP A 391 -21.76 -8.84 -10.29
CA ASP A 391 -22.49 -9.81 -9.50
C ASP A 391 -23.16 -9.22 -8.27
N HIS A 392 -22.51 -8.23 -7.65
CA HIS A 392 -22.95 -7.64 -6.39
C HIS A 392 -23.48 -6.21 -6.51
N GLY A 393 -23.18 -5.52 -7.62
CA GLY A 393 -23.54 -4.09 -7.79
C GLY A 393 -22.80 -3.15 -6.84
N ILE A 394 -21.67 -3.61 -6.27
CA ILE A 394 -20.87 -2.88 -5.30
C ILE A 394 -19.60 -2.33 -5.98
N PRO A 395 -19.23 -1.05 -5.76
CA PRO A 395 -17.95 -0.53 -6.21
C PRO A 395 -16.79 -1.27 -5.55
N LEU A 396 -15.81 -1.71 -6.33
CA LEU A 396 -14.65 -2.47 -5.85
C LEU A 396 -13.91 -1.75 -4.70
N ALA A 397 -13.88 -0.43 -4.69
CA ALA A 397 -13.32 0.39 -3.62
C ALA A 397 -14.06 0.28 -2.27
N CYS A 398 -15.26 -0.31 -2.26
CA CYS A 398 -16.04 -0.55 -1.03
C CYS A 398 -15.83 -1.96 -0.46
N GLU A 399 -15.30 -2.91 -1.22
CA GLU A 399 -15.20 -4.32 -0.80
C GLU A 399 -14.11 -4.58 0.24
N GLY A 400 -13.13 -3.70 0.35
CA GLY A 400 -12.04 -3.91 1.31
C GLY A 400 -11.01 -4.92 0.81
N ASN A 401 -10.22 -5.45 1.74
CA ASN A 401 -9.06 -6.28 1.44
C ASN A 401 -8.97 -7.44 2.46
N ASP A 402 -9.85 -8.41 2.34
CA ASP A 402 -9.91 -9.55 3.24
C ASP A 402 -9.13 -10.76 2.67
N TYR A 403 -7.80 -10.74 2.76
CA TYR A 403 -6.87 -11.82 2.36
C TYR A 403 -7.13 -12.49 1.00
N GLY A 404 -8.12 -12.01 0.26
CA GLY A 404 -8.54 -12.48 -1.05
C GLY A 404 -7.85 -11.74 -2.20
N THR A 405 -8.08 -12.21 -3.41
CA THR A 405 -7.65 -11.52 -4.62
C THR A 405 -8.67 -10.45 -4.99
N VAL A 406 -8.29 -9.19 -4.90
CA VAL A 406 -9.17 -8.05 -5.21
C VAL A 406 -9.38 -7.95 -6.72
N GLY A 407 -10.64 -7.87 -7.17
CA GLY A 407 -11.02 -7.60 -8.57
C GLY A 407 -10.96 -8.81 -9.51
N ALA A 408 -10.81 -10.04 -9.01
CA ALA A 408 -10.88 -11.26 -9.82
C ALA A 408 -12.34 -11.67 -10.11
N GLU A 409 -13.10 -10.77 -10.74
CA GLU A 409 -14.52 -10.90 -11.02
C GLU A 409 -14.95 -10.08 -12.26
N ALA A 410 -16.20 -10.23 -12.72
CA ALA A 410 -16.74 -9.41 -13.79
C ALA A 410 -17.00 -7.98 -13.32
N LEU A 411 -16.42 -7.00 -14.03
CA LEU A 411 -16.41 -5.59 -13.65
C LEU A 411 -16.84 -4.69 -14.81
N VAL A 412 -17.50 -3.58 -14.47
CA VAL A 412 -17.82 -2.48 -15.40
C VAL A 412 -17.32 -1.13 -14.84
N PRO A 413 -16.89 -0.18 -15.70
CA PRO A 413 -16.29 1.09 -15.25
C PRO A 413 -17.34 2.18 -15.00
N THR A 414 -18.39 1.90 -14.23
CA THR A 414 -19.52 2.82 -14.03
C THR A 414 -19.56 3.48 -12.68
N ALA A 415 -18.83 2.95 -11.69
CA ALA A 415 -18.86 3.50 -10.35
C ALA A 415 -18.17 4.87 -10.28
N GLU A 416 -18.69 5.71 -9.42
CA GLU A 416 -18.17 7.03 -9.09
C GLU A 416 -17.87 7.13 -7.60
N GLY A 417 -16.91 7.96 -7.22
CA GLY A 417 -16.52 8.15 -5.83
C GLY A 417 -16.20 9.59 -5.49
N ARG A 418 -16.13 9.86 -4.19
CA ARG A 418 -15.63 11.12 -3.66
C ARG A 418 -14.86 10.88 -2.36
N ALA A 419 -13.79 11.64 -2.17
CA ALA A 419 -13.12 11.73 -0.90
C ALA A 419 -12.83 13.20 -0.60
N TYR A 420 -13.10 13.64 0.62
CA TYR A 420 -12.87 15.01 1.05
C TYR A 420 -12.56 15.06 2.53
N GLY A 421 -11.78 16.05 2.93
CA GLY A 421 -11.36 16.16 4.31
C GLY A 421 -10.43 17.32 4.57
N VAL A 422 -9.93 17.35 5.80
CA VAL A 422 -8.95 18.31 6.29
C VAL A 422 -7.84 17.55 6.98
N GLU A 423 -6.61 17.92 6.67
CA GLU A 423 -5.39 17.41 7.31
C GLU A 423 -4.69 18.54 8.07
N ALA A 424 -4.25 18.25 9.28
CA ALA A 424 -3.43 19.15 10.06
C ALA A 424 -2.15 18.42 10.51
N LEU A 425 -1.01 19.06 10.37
CA LEU A 425 0.30 18.58 10.81
C LEU A 425 0.97 19.66 11.65
N ALA A 426 1.49 19.29 12.82
CA ALA A 426 2.33 20.16 13.64
C ALA A 426 3.65 19.48 13.95
N LYS A 427 4.75 20.18 13.75
CA LYS A 427 6.10 19.78 14.17
C LYS A 427 6.65 20.84 15.08
N TRP A 428 7.02 20.47 16.31
CA TRP A 428 7.49 21.41 17.30
C TRP A 428 8.76 20.90 17.98
N GLN A 429 9.84 21.68 17.85
CA GLN A 429 11.09 21.45 18.55
C GLN A 429 11.25 22.44 19.69
N ILE A 430 11.29 21.94 20.92
CA ILE A 430 11.34 22.75 22.14
C ILE A 430 12.76 22.65 22.74
N ALA A 431 13.43 23.79 22.83
CA ALA A 431 14.75 23.95 23.47
C ALA A 431 15.83 22.95 23.01
N GLY A 432 15.67 22.37 21.80
CA GLY A 432 16.60 21.38 21.25
C GLY A 432 16.65 20.05 22.01
N LYS A 433 15.65 19.77 22.86
CA LYS A 433 15.56 18.55 23.68
C LYS A 433 14.27 17.78 23.49
N VAL A 434 13.22 18.45 23.06
CA VAL A 434 11.89 17.83 22.85
C VAL A 434 11.51 18.02 21.42
N ASP A 435 11.25 16.92 20.72
CA ASP A 435 10.70 16.89 19.37
C ASP A 435 9.28 16.33 19.42
N LEU A 436 8.30 17.14 19.02
CA LEU A 436 6.89 16.75 18.96
C LEU A 436 6.43 16.76 17.50
N VAL A 437 5.74 15.72 17.10
CA VAL A 437 5.08 15.64 15.79
C VAL A 437 3.65 15.16 16.02
N GLY A 438 2.69 15.93 15.53
CA GLY A 438 1.28 15.57 15.59
C GLY A 438 0.63 15.71 14.22
N SER A 439 -0.23 14.77 13.86
CA SER A 439 -1.08 14.86 12.68
C SER A 439 -2.48 14.41 12.99
N VAL A 440 -3.45 15.08 12.38
CA VAL A 440 -4.87 14.74 12.43
C VAL A 440 -5.44 14.86 11.03
N THR A 441 -6.10 13.82 10.57
CA THR A 441 -6.86 13.83 9.32
C THR A 441 -8.31 13.53 9.63
N LEU A 442 -9.23 14.41 9.21
CA LEU A 442 -10.68 14.22 9.26
C LEU A 442 -11.19 14.08 7.84
N PHE A 443 -11.84 12.98 7.50
CA PHE A 443 -12.20 12.73 6.11
C PHE A 443 -13.43 11.84 5.92
N ARG A 444 -13.95 11.84 4.70
CA ARG A 444 -14.95 10.91 4.20
C ARG A 444 -14.45 10.34 2.87
N SER A 445 -14.74 9.05 2.64
CA SER A 445 -14.48 8.34 1.40
C SER A 445 -15.67 7.46 1.06
N GLU A 446 -16.35 7.78 -0.03
CA GLU A 446 -17.64 7.20 -0.38
C GLU A 446 -17.72 6.93 -1.89
N TYR A 447 -18.40 5.83 -2.29
CA TYR A 447 -18.60 5.47 -3.68
C TYR A 447 -20.06 5.12 -3.95
N ARG A 448 -20.45 5.14 -5.23
CA ARG A 448 -21.78 4.76 -5.70
C ARG A 448 -21.67 4.01 -7.02
N SER A 449 -22.64 3.16 -7.31
CA SER A 449 -22.68 2.34 -8.52
C SER A 449 -22.86 3.18 -9.81
N ASP A 450 -23.66 4.24 -9.70
CA ASP A 450 -23.95 5.19 -10.77
C ASP A 450 -24.40 6.55 -10.20
N ARG A 451 -24.67 7.52 -11.07
CA ARG A 451 -25.06 8.91 -10.68
C ARG A 451 -26.36 9.02 -9.89
N ARG A 452 -27.24 8.04 -9.98
CA ARG A 452 -28.55 8.04 -9.30
C ARG A 452 -28.51 7.27 -7.98
N ALA A 453 -27.52 6.41 -7.81
CA ALA A 453 -27.39 5.58 -6.63
C ALA A 453 -26.92 6.38 -5.41
N ARG A 454 -27.25 5.87 -4.23
CA ARG A 454 -26.81 6.40 -2.95
C ARG A 454 -25.31 6.13 -2.77
N TYR A 455 -24.59 7.09 -2.19
CA TYR A 455 -23.21 6.86 -1.74
C TYR A 455 -23.16 5.88 -0.59
N ILE A 456 -22.24 4.93 -0.66
CA ILE A 456 -21.87 4.00 0.41
C ILE A 456 -20.42 4.26 0.84
N PRO A 457 -20.07 4.14 2.13
CA PRO A 457 -18.70 4.31 2.57
C PRO A 457 -17.75 3.31 1.90
N SER A 458 -16.56 3.76 1.54
CA SER A 458 -15.49 2.82 1.14
C SER A 458 -15.04 2.02 2.38
N ALA A 459 -14.39 0.88 2.15
CA ALA A 459 -13.81 0.08 3.23
C ALA A 459 -12.82 0.87 4.14
N TRP A 460 -12.28 1.97 3.63
CA TRP A 460 -11.28 2.82 4.28
C TRP A 460 -11.85 4.11 4.88
N ASP A 461 -13.18 4.29 4.93
CA ASP A 461 -13.83 5.48 5.49
C ASP A 461 -13.79 5.46 7.03
N ASN A 462 -12.61 5.52 7.61
CA ASN A 462 -12.43 5.54 9.06
C ASN A 462 -12.81 6.87 9.72
N ARG A 463 -13.12 7.89 8.95
CA ARG A 463 -13.51 9.26 9.33
C ARG A 463 -12.40 10.08 9.95
N PHE A 464 -11.53 9.51 10.77
CA PHE A 464 -10.38 10.22 11.32
C PHE A 464 -9.19 9.31 11.51
N VAL A 465 -8.00 9.91 11.42
CA VAL A 465 -6.72 9.33 11.82
C VAL A 465 -5.97 10.37 12.63
N VAL A 466 -5.42 9.96 13.78
CA VAL A 466 -4.63 10.80 14.67
C VAL A 466 -3.30 10.11 14.96
N ASN A 467 -2.20 10.84 14.82
CA ASN A 467 -0.88 10.40 15.25
C ASN A 467 -0.21 11.52 16.02
N LEU A 468 0.17 11.24 17.26
CA LEU A 468 0.95 12.14 18.09
C LEU A 468 2.20 11.40 18.55
N SER A 469 3.37 11.96 18.33
CA SER A 469 4.61 11.38 18.80
C SER A 469 5.49 12.47 19.41
N GLY A 470 6.21 12.10 20.46
CA GLY A 470 7.14 12.98 21.11
C GLY A 470 8.37 12.24 21.60
N THR A 471 9.53 12.88 21.51
CA THR A 471 10.77 12.38 22.08
C THR A 471 11.38 13.45 22.96
N TYR A 472 11.97 13.02 24.06
CA TYR A 472 12.70 13.89 24.99
C TYR A 472 14.11 13.36 25.21
N ASP A 473 15.09 14.17 24.84
CA ASP A 473 16.50 13.86 25.04
C ASP A 473 16.96 14.25 26.44
N LEU A 474 17.36 13.24 27.19
CA LEU A 474 17.83 13.33 28.56
C LEU A 474 19.38 13.38 28.60
N PRO A 475 19.97 13.87 29.70
CA PRO A 475 21.41 13.82 29.88
C PRO A 475 21.98 12.41 29.76
N ARG A 476 23.27 12.31 29.43
CA ARG A 476 24.02 11.06 29.29
C ARG A 476 23.51 10.14 28.22
N ALA A 477 22.97 10.70 27.11
CA ALA A 477 22.45 9.96 25.94
C ALA A 477 21.34 8.94 26.28
N TRP A 478 20.44 9.29 27.17
CA TRP A 478 19.14 8.69 27.32
C TRP A 478 18.14 9.45 26.45
N SER A 479 17.16 8.76 25.91
CA SER A 479 16.00 9.39 25.28
C SER A 479 14.74 8.61 25.63
N VAL A 480 13.63 9.32 25.81
CA VAL A 480 12.31 8.74 26.07
C VAL A 480 11.35 9.23 25.00
N GLY A 481 10.61 8.32 24.42
CA GLY A 481 9.60 8.62 23.40
C GLY A 481 8.24 8.05 23.77
N ALA A 482 7.19 8.71 23.29
CA ALA A 482 5.84 8.20 23.33
C ALA A 482 5.14 8.45 21.99
N LYS A 483 4.28 7.54 21.58
CA LYS A 483 3.47 7.65 20.37
C LYS A 483 2.04 7.23 20.66
N LEU A 484 1.09 8.12 20.43
CA LEU A 484 -0.33 7.86 20.43
C LEU A 484 -0.80 7.76 18.96
N SER A 485 -1.38 6.63 18.58
CA SER A 485 -2.04 6.43 17.30
C SER A 485 -3.53 6.21 17.54
N GLY A 486 -4.37 6.88 16.76
CA GLY A 486 -5.82 6.75 16.83
C GLY A 486 -6.42 6.63 15.44
N VAL A 487 -7.39 5.75 15.27
CA VAL A 487 -8.13 5.57 14.03
C VAL A 487 -9.60 5.37 14.32
N GLY A 488 -10.46 6.03 13.57
CA GLY A 488 -11.91 5.82 13.65
C GLY A 488 -12.29 4.42 13.20
N GLY A 489 -13.44 3.95 13.65
CA GLY A 489 -13.92 2.61 13.31
C GLY A 489 -14.12 2.43 11.80
N ALA A 490 -13.65 1.33 11.25
CA ALA A 490 -13.88 0.97 9.87
C ALA A 490 -15.36 0.61 9.62
N PRO A 491 -15.92 0.93 8.44
CA PRO A 491 -17.23 0.46 8.08
C PRO A 491 -17.22 -1.05 7.83
N TYR A 492 -18.34 -1.71 8.11
CA TYR A 492 -18.54 -3.13 7.80
C TYR A 492 -19.97 -3.43 7.39
N THR A 493 -20.14 -4.54 6.70
CA THR A 493 -21.41 -5.03 6.20
C THR A 493 -21.99 -6.04 7.19
N PRO A 494 -23.25 -5.90 7.64
CA PRO A 494 -23.91 -6.92 8.44
C PRO A 494 -24.17 -8.19 7.62
N TYR A 495 -24.36 -9.32 8.29
CA TYR A 495 -24.75 -10.55 7.64
C TYR A 495 -26.25 -10.57 7.30
N ASP A 496 -26.58 -11.21 6.20
CA ASP A 496 -27.92 -11.67 5.86
C ASP A 496 -28.17 -12.99 6.62
N VAL A 497 -28.73 -12.86 7.82
CA VAL A 497 -28.98 -14.00 8.70
C VAL A 497 -29.99 -14.96 8.12
N GLU A 498 -31.01 -14.43 7.40
CA GLU A 498 -32.05 -15.25 6.80
C GLU A 498 -31.48 -16.16 5.71
N LYS A 499 -30.73 -15.59 4.78
CA LYS A 499 -30.06 -16.35 3.72
C LYS A 499 -28.99 -17.27 4.28
N SER A 500 -28.19 -16.80 5.25
CA SER A 500 -27.11 -17.58 5.86
C SER A 500 -27.62 -18.81 6.62
N SER A 501 -28.84 -18.74 7.18
CA SER A 501 -29.43 -19.86 7.91
C SER A 501 -29.89 -21.02 7.02
N LEU A 502 -30.17 -20.78 5.73
CA LEU A 502 -30.59 -21.84 4.81
C LEU A 502 -29.44 -22.87 4.67
N VAL A 503 -29.78 -24.17 4.87
CA VAL A 503 -28.83 -25.28 4.80
C VAL A 503 -28.13 -25.30 3.43
N GLU A 504 -28.87 -25.27 2.35
CA GLU A 504 -28.32 -25.26 0.99
C GLU A 504 -27.42 -24.04 0.73
N ALA A 505 -27.80 -22.86 1.23
CA ALA A 505 -27.01 -21.65 1.05
C ALA A 505 -25.72 -21.69 1.87
N TRP A 506 -25.79 -22.12 3.13
CA TRP A 506 -24.61 -22.28 3.99
C TRP A 506 -23.63 -23.30 3.41
N ASP A 507 -24.11 -24.49 3.07
CA ASP A 507 -23.27 -25.58 2.55
C ASP A 507 -22.63 -25.22 1.20
N ALA A 508 -23.24 -24.27 0.48
CA ALA A 508 -22.71 -23.78 -0.78
C ALA A 508 -21.36 -23.06 -0.64
N GLN A 509 -21.11 -22.34 0.46
CA GLN A 509 -19.87 -21.57 0.63
C GLN A 509 -19.17 -21.79 1.99
N GLY A 510 -19.83 -22.46 2.96
CA GLY A 510 -19.27 -22.73 4.30
C GLY A 510 -19.03 -21.48 5.15
N ARG A 511 -19.71 -20.38 4.83
CA ARG A 511 -19.58 -19.08 5.53
C ARG A 511 -20.86 -18.27 5.39
N PRO A 512 -21.10 -17.26 6.27
CA PRO A 512 -22.31 -16.44 6.18
C PRO A 512 -22.33 -15.57 4.92
N TYR A 513 -23.51 -15.22 4.47
CA TYR A 513 -23.74 -14.25 3.40
C TYR A 513 -23.78 -12.84 3.94
N LEU A 514 -23.19 -11.90 3.21
CA LEU A 514 -23.28 -10.47 3.51
C LEU A 514 -24.62 -9.91 3.03
N ASP A 515 -25.18 -8.96 3.77
CA ASP A 515 -26.35 -8.19 3.33
C ASP A 515 -25.92 -7.07 2.38
N TYR A 516 -25.91 -7.34 1.10
CA TYR A 516 -25.48 -6.38 0.07
C TYR A 516 -26.38 -5.15 -0.01
N ALA A 517 -27.64 -5.20 0.45
CA ALA A 517 -28.53 -4.04 0.51
C ALA A 517 -28.08 -3.03 1.59
N ARG A 518 -27.39 -3.51 2.62
CA ARG A 518 -26.83 -2.70 3.73
C ARG A 518 -25.30 -2.70 3.73
N TYR A 519 -24.70 -2.69 2.55
CA TYR A 519 -23.24 -2.76 2.41
C TYR A 519 -22.55 -1.60 3.14
N ASN A 520 -21.53 -1.89 3.96
CA ASN A 520 -20.78 -0.93 4.78
C ASN A 520 -21.64 0.03 5.61
N SER A 521 -22.87 -0.40 5.99
CA SER A 521 -23.83 0.44 6.75
C SER A 521 -23.52 0.53 8.24
N ARG A 522 -22.77 -0.41 8.78
CA ARG A 522 -22.34 -0.43 10.19
C ARG A 522 -20.89 -0.02 10.32
N ARG A 523 -20.48 0.29 11.55
CA ARG A 523 -19.15 0.79 11.84
C ARG A 523 -18.64 0.20 13.15
N LEU A 524 -17.35 -0.15 13.15
CA LEU A 524 -16.62 -0.58 14.33
C LEU A 524 -16.35 0.59 15.27
N ASP A 525 -15.93 0.30 16.49
CA ASP A 525 -15.48 1.29 17.44
C ASP A 525 -14.14 1.90 17.01
N ALA A 526 -13.84 3.10 17.47
CA ALA A 526 -12.54 3.72 17.27
C ALA A 526 -11.46 2.98 18.08
N PHE A 527 -10.28 2.89 17.51
CA PHE A 527 -9.12 2.25 18.14
C PHE A 527 -8.04 3.28 18.45
N PHE A 528 -7.48 3.22 19.66
CA PHE A 528 -6.36 4.04 20.10
C PHE A 528 -5.27 3.16 20.70
N GLN A 529 -4.03 3.46 20.39
CA GLN A 529 -2.86 2.74 20.87
C GLN A 529 -1.80 3.72 21.35
N LEU A 530 -1.28 3.48 22.55
CA LEU A 530 -0.16 4.23 23.12
C LEU A 530 1.07 3.32 23.17
N ASP A 531 2.17 3.76 22.58
CA ASP A 531 3.47 3.13 22.60
C ASP A 531 4.45 4.01 23.37
N VAL A 532 5.35 3.38 24.14
CA VAL A 532 6.37 4.08 24.91
C VAL A 532 7.72 3.44 24.67
N ARG A 533 8.74 4.25 24.43
CA ARG A 533 10.07 3.80 24.12
C ARG A 533 11.11 4.52 25.00
N VAL A 534 12.10 3.77 25.44
CA VAL A 534 13.26 4.29 26.16
C VAL A 534 14.51 3.80 25.46
N ASP A 535 15.40 4.71 25.14
CA ASP A 535 16.67 4.43 24.47
C ASP A 535 17.85 4.87 25.34
N LYS A 536 18.95 4.09 25.28
CA LYS A 536 20.23 4.42 25.86
C LYS A 536 21.34 4.15 24.89
N ILE A 537 22.19 5.14 24.62
CA ILE A 537 23.37 5.00 23.77
C ILE A 537 24.64 5.04 24.62
N PHE A 538 25.54 4.07 24.38
CA PHE A 538 26.87 3.99 24.94
C PHE A 538 27.88 4.24 23.82
N TYR A 539 28.76 5.19 24.03
CA TYR A 539 29.81 5.55 23.08
C TYR A 539 31.15 4.92 23.51
N PHE A 540 31.71 4.11 22.60
CA PHE A 540 33.05 3.56 22.76
C PHE A 540 33.98 4.15 21.69
N ARG A 541 35.27 3.89 21.83
CA ARG A 541 36.27 4.48 20.94
C ARG A 541 36.06 4.16 19.45
N ARG A 542 35.55 2.96 19.14
CA ARG A 542 35.37 2.47 17.75
C ARG A 542 33.94 2.06 17.40
N CYS A 543 33.08 1.98 18.37
CA CYS A 543 31.69 1.56 18.16
C CYS A 543 30.73 2.28 19.10
N MET A 544 29.45 2.19 18.79
CA MET A 544 28.36 2.61 19.65
C MET A 544 27.47 1.40 19.93
N LEU A 545 26.97 1.27 21.16
CA LEU A 545 25.96 0.31 21.53
C LEU A 545 24.69 1.06 21.92
N GLY A 546 23.61 0.85 21.19
CA GLY A 546 22.27 1.33 21.53
C GLY A 546 21.47 0.20 22.16
N ILE A 547 20.86 0.44 23.32
CA ILE A 547 19.90 -0.46 23.96
C ILE A 547 18.58 0.30 24.00
N TYR A 548 17.49 -0.37 23.61
CA TYR A 548 16.16 0.23 23.68
C TYR A 548 15.13 -0.77 24.23
N LEU A 549 14.14 -0.21 24.89
CA LEU A 549 12.91 -0.90 25.29
C LEU A 549 11.73 -0.19 24.63
N ASP A 550 11.01 -0.90 23.81
CA ASP A 550 9.81 -0.43 23.10
C ASP A 550 8.60 -1.22 23.58
N LEU A 551 7.74 -0.56 24.35
CA LEU A 551 6.50 -1.13 24.86
C LEU A 551 5.34 -0.64 23.99
N GLN A 552 4.84 -1.52 23.14
CA GLN A 552 3.72 -1.23 22.26
C GLN A 552 2.40 -1.52 22.95
N ASN A 553 1.40 -0.70 22.64
CA ASN A 553 0.05 -0.83 23.18
C ASN A 553 0.00 -0.97 24.71
N VAL A 554 0.68 -0.06 25.43
CA VAL A 554 0.74 -0.07 26.90
C VAL A 554 -0.64 0.10 27.57
N THR A 555 -1.63 0.59 26.81
CA THR A 555 -3.02 0.70 27.23
C THR A 555 -3.81 -0.60 27.12
N ALA A 556 -3.21 -1.65 26.54
CA ALA A 556 -3.86 -2.92 26.24
C ALA A 556 -5.19 -2.76 25.47
N SER A 557 -5.23 -1.75 24.58
CA SER A 557 -6.39 -1.47 23.74
C SER A 557 -6.64 -2.63 22.78
N LYS A 558 -7.90 -3.01 22.61
CA LYS A 558 -8.32 -4.11 21.71
C LYS A 558 -8.98 -3.53 20.46
N LEU A 559 -8.51 -3.95 19.30
CA LEU A 559 -9.21 -3.70 18.04
C LEU A 559 -10.40 -4.63 17.94
N ARG A 560 -11.61 -4.05 17.98
CA ARG A 560 -12.84 -4.82 17.82
C ARG A 560 -13.00 -5.26 16.37
N GLN A 561 -13.32 -6.53 16.18
CA GLN A 561 -13.72 -7.10 14.90
C GLN A 561 -15.25 -7.23 14.84
N PRO A 562 -15.86 -7.32 13.65
CA PRO A 562 -17.28 -7.67 13.54
C PRO A 562 -17.55 -9.02 14.18
N ASP A 563 -18.72 -9.16 14.80
CA ASP A 563 -19.17 -10.47 15.28
C ASP A 563 -19.27 -11.45 14.09
N VAL A 564 -18.82 -12.68 14.30
CA VAL A 564 -18.84 -13.71 13.26
C VAL A 564 -20.11 -14.54 13.40
N LEU A 565 -20.89 -14.63 12.35
CA LEU A 565 -22.06 -15.51 12.30
C LEU A 565 -21.61 -16.93 11.94
N MET A 566 -21.92 -17.91 12.79
CA MET A 566 -21.53 -19.31 12.62
C MET A 566 -22.76 -20.21 12.63
N SER A 567 -22.71 -21.28 11.85
CA SER A 567 -23.69 -22.36 11.91
C SER A 567 -23.30 -23.36 12.99
N THR A 568 -24.26 -23.81 13.79
CA THR A 568 -24.06 -24.90 14.74
C THR A 568 -24.02 -26.28 14.07
N GLY A 569 -24.34 -26.36 12.77
CA GLY A 569 -24.51 -27.61 12.05
C GLY A 569 -25.79 -28.38 12.42
N VAL A 570 -26.61 -27.84 13.31
CA VAL A 570 -27.89 -28.44 13.73
C VAL A 570 -29.04 -27.87 12.88
N VAL A 571 -29.78 -28.71 12.22
CA VAL A 571 -30.98 -28.31 11.45
C VAL A 571 -32.14 -28.04 12.41
N ALA A 572 -32.61 -26.79 12.43
CA ALA A 572 -33.70 -26.34 13.31
C ALA A 572 -35.07 -26.90 12.92
N ASN A 573 -35.28 -27.19 11.64
CA ASN A 573 -36.56 -27.63 11.06
C ASN A 573 -36.41 -28.84 10.12
N PRO A 574 -35.93 -30.00 10.61
CA PRO A 574 -35.57 -31.15 9.77
C PRO A 574 -36.75 -31.76 9.00
N SER A 575 -37.97 -31.44 9.39
CA SER A 575 -39.19 -31.90 8.69
C SER A 575 -39.63 -31.00 7.53
N ALA A 576 -38.98 -29.88 7.33
CA ALA A 576 -39.27 -28.97 6.22
C ALA A 576 -38.67 -29.50 4.90
N PRO A 577 -39.17 -29.06 3.73
CA PRO A 577 -38.53 -29.33 2.44
C PRO A 577 -37.07 -28.91 2.47
N ALA A 578 -36.18 -29.60 1.75
CA ALA A 578 -34.74 -29.35 1.75
C ALA A 578 -34.38 -27.87 1.48
N SER A 579 -35.08 -27.22 0.55
CA SER A 579 -34.90 -25.80 0.21
C SER A 579 -35.30 -24.83 1.32
N GLU A 580 -36.01 -25.28 2.36
CA GLU A 580 -36.50 -24.48 3.48
C GLU A 580 -35.81 -24.85 4.80
N GLN A 581 -34.98 -25.90 4.82
CA GLN A 581 -34.26 -26.31 5.99
C GLN A 581 -33.26 -25.23 6.41
N ARG A 582 -33.16 -24.99 7.73
CA ARG A 582 -32.30 -23.94 8.30
C ARG A 582 -31.43 -24.49 9.41
N TYR A 583 -30.19 -24.05 9.43
CA TYR A 583 -29.30 -24.27 10.58
C TYR A 583 -29.68 -23.34 11.73
N VAL A 584 -29.40 -23.76 12.94
CA VAL A 584 -29.33 -22.89 14.12
C VAL A 584 -28.02 -22.09 13.99
N MET A 585 -28.17 -20.77 13.94
CA MET A 585 -27.06 -19.82 13.77
C MET A 585 -26.60 -19.27 15.09
#